data_1ffb719c18638a19947cb5383df30417
#
_entry.id   1ffb719c18638a19947cb5383df30417
#
_cell.length_a   1.000
_cell.length_b   1.000
_cell.length_c   1.000
_cell.angle_alpha   90.00
_cell.angle_beta   90.00
_cell.angle_gamma   90.00
#
_symmetry.space_group_name_H-M   'P 1'
#
loop_
_entity.id
_entity.type
_entity.pdbx_description
1 polymer ?
#
loop_
_entity_poly.entity_id
_entity_poly.type
_entity_poly.pdbx_seq_one_letter_code
_entity_poly.pdbx_strand_id
1 'polypeptide(L)'
;MTKNNIKDNITNGTLEYVLNNNYLKRNIKKGTLNNGLKYVLNNDDTFKSCSVFIFVRVGSKHEKKEEYGMAHFLEHILFKGTKKYRTNLELNRKIDSLSATTNASTGKNFTCYFLKLPSINTEEGIELLKEMVFFSILNNTELEKEKDVVIEEMNKSFDDSEEFIEDLLPSHIFKGTNLEHYIIGERDIINNMERKDIMKFYKKYYIPSNCTLVISGNFDKNLEIKLPKLLNFEIPGNSVKNSNSVNHNYELCCYSKKMRVISDYRENYQITLGVAFPLFNYYDKRKYCLEILIAYLDGFLTSKLWLELREKNPLVYDTDASYELFEEGGIFQIVYSLEKRNVYKSLELVYKILEQLKKKKIKEEEFKMFQKNVIFNLDLQREDTSEICHFYGEQYLFNEDNVLTYEEVKKEYMKCTTDDIYDLVKFIDYNKMVVIQMGDMNKKTFEKKVKKIFI
;
A
#
# COMPACT_ATOMS: atom_id res chain seq x y z
N MET A 1 47.55 9.07 2.76
CA MET A 1 46.46 8.27 2.20
C MET A 1 45.46 9.22 1.57
N THR A 2 45.31 9.17 0.27
CA THR A 2 44.60 10.16 -0.52
C THR A 2 43.06 9.97 -0.39
N LYS A 3 42.28 11.05 -0.44
CA LYS A 3 40.81 11.06 -0.36
C LYS A 3 40.11 10.07 -1.32
N ASN A 4 40.78 9.64 -2.38
CA ASN A 4 40.23 8.65 -3.33
C ASN A 4 40.17 7.23 -2.74
N ASN A 5 41.13 6.80 -1.90
CA ASN A 5 41.13 5.47 -1.32
C ASN A 5 40.03 5.24 -0.28
N ILE A 6 39.47 6.31 0.33
CA ILE A 6 38.34 6.20 1.26
C ILE A 6 37.02 6.03 0.51
N LYS A 7 36.86 6.73 -0.63
CA LYS A 7 35.65 6.62 -1.46
C LYS A 7 35.50 5.24 -2.11
N ASP A 8 36.59 4.68 -2.64
CA ASP A 8 36.59 3.36 -3.26
C ASP A 8 36.37 2.23 -2.23
N ASN A 9 36.88 2.40 -1.00
CA ASN A 9 36.66 1.41 0.07
C ASN A 9 35.22 1.42 0.61
N ILE A 10 34.51 2.56 0.61
CA ILE A 10 33.12 2.63 1.05
C ILE A 10 32.17 1.99 -0.01
N THR A 11 32.42 2.25 -1.30
CA THR A 11 31.65 1.64 -2.39
C THR A 11 31.90 0.13 -2.49
N ASN A 12 33.16 -0.30 -2.39
CA ASN A 12 33.52 -1.72 -2.39
C ASN A 12 33.00 -2.45 -1.13
N GLY A 13 33.09 -1.83 0.05
CA GLY A 13 32.56 -2.40 1.30
C GLY A 13 31.05 -2.57 1.29
N THR A 14 30.30 -1.67 0.64
CA THR A 14 28.83 -1.80 0.48
C THR A 14 28.51 -2.90 -0.53
N LEU A 15 29.25 -2.99 -1.62
CA LEU A 15 29.11 -4.07 -2.61
C LEU A 15 29.46 -5.44 -2.01
N GLU A 16 30.56 -5.52 -1.25
CA GLU A 16 30.92 -6.73 -0.48
C GLU A 16 29.88 -7.09 0.57
N TYR A 17 29.30 -6.12 1.30
CA TYR A 17 28.24 -6.36 2.25
C TYR A 17 27.00 -6.96 1.55
N VAL A 18 26.58 -6.39 0.42
CA VAL A 18 25.42 -6.86 -0.36
C VAL A 18 25.70 -8.22 -1.00
N LEU A 19 26.94 -8.49 -1.46
CA LEU A 19 27.32 -9.72 -2.14
C LEU A 19 27.70 -10.86 -1.17
N ASN A 20 28.29 -10.55 -0.01
CA ASN A 20 28.73 -11.54 0.99
C ASN A 20 27.68 -11.88 2.03
N ASN A 21 26.54 -11.18 2.10
CA ASN A 21 25.41 -11.61 2.90
C ASN A 21 24.73 -12.83 2.26
N ASN A 22 25.51 -13.90 2.14
CA ASN A 22 25.05 -15.27 1.89
C ASN A 22 24.15 -15.81 3.02
N TYR A 23 23.77 -14.98 3.99
CA TYR A 23 22.68 -15.24 4.89
C TYR A 23 21.43 -15.31 4.04
N LEU A 24 21.08 -16.51 3.65
CA LEU A 24 19.73 -16.81 3.18
C LEU A 24 19.60 -16.90 1.64
N LYS A 25 20.09 -17.94 1.06
CA LYS A 25 19.26 -18.74 0.15
C LYS A 25 18.11 -19.29 1.02
N ARG A 26 17.21 -18.43 1.49
CA ARG A 26 15.96 -18.83 2.11
C ARG A 26 15.18 -19.51 1.01
N ASN A 27 14.87 -20.77 1.19
CA ASN A 27 14.05 -21.56 0.30
C ASN A 27 12.61 -21.04 0.44
N ILE A 28 12.29 -19.98 -0.29
CA ILE A 28 10.90 -19.59 -0.45
C ILE A 28 10.23 -20.72 -1.22
N LYS A 29 9.25 -21.33 -0.59
CA LYS A 29 8.42 -22.34 -1.22
C LYS A 29 7.12 -21.67 -1.69
N LYS A 30 6.69 -22.00 -2.88
CA LYS A 30 5.44 -21.53 -3.43
C LYS A 30 4.70 -22.64 -4.16
N GLY A 31 3.38 -22.58 -4.18
CA GLY A 31 2.57 -23.56 -4.87
C GLY A 31 1.09 -23.19 -4.86
N THR A 32 0.29 -24.11 -5.38
CA THR A 32 -1.17 -23.98 -5.44
C THR A 32 -1.82 -25.25 -4.92
N LEU A 33 -2.78 -25.13 -3.99
CA LEU A 33 -3.56 -26.23 -3.47
C LEU A 33 -4.63 -26.68 -4.47
N ASN A 34 -5.20 -27.88 -4.27
CA ASN A 34 -6.23 -28.44 -5.17
C ASN A 34 -7.49 -27.57 -5.30
N ASN A 35 -7.81 -26.74 -4.29
CA ASN A 35 -8.93 -25.81 -4.33
C ASN A 35 -8.57 -24.46 -4.98
N GLY A 36 -7.36 -24.32 -5.52
CA GLY A 36 -6.88 -23.12 -6.19
C GLY A 36 -6.24 -22.07 -5.28
N LEU A 37 -6.20 -22.28 -3.94
CA LEU A 37 -5.51 -21.38 -3.02
C LEU A 37 -4.00 -21.43 -3.29
N LYS A 38 -3.44 -20.26 -3.60
CA LYS A 38 -2.00 -20.08 -3.78
C LYS A 38 -1.32 -19.90 -2.43
N TYR A 39 -0.06 -20.32 -2.31
CA TYR A 39 0.71 -20.10 -1.09
C TYR A 39 2.16 -19.73 -1.34
N VAL A 40 2.69 -18.93 -0.40
CA VAL A 40 4.12 -18.59 -0.29
C VAL A 40 4.55 -18.85 1.14
N LEU A 41 5.62 -19.62 1.32
CA LEU A 41 6.19 -19.97 2.61
C LEU A 41 7.63 -19.47 2.69
N ASN A 42 7.94 -18.68 3.69
CA ASN A 42 9.29 -18.20 4.02
C ASN A 42 9.65 -18.65 5.44
N ASN A 43 10.23 -19.85 5.56
CA ASN A 43 10.63 -20.40 6.87
C ASN A 43 11.96 -19.82 7.32
N ASP A 44 11.98 -19.31 8.54
CA ASP A 44 13.17 -18.78 9.19
C ASP A 44 13.14 -19.07 10.69
N ASP A 45 13.96 -20.01 11.14
CA ASP A 45 14.01 -20.47 12.53
C ASP A 45 14.72 -19.49 13.49
N THR A 46 15.25 -18.39 12.99
CA THR A 46 15.79 -17.30 13.83
C THR A 46 14.70 -16.49 14.52
N PHE A 47 13.49 -16.43 13.93
CA PHE A 47 12.33 -15.77 14.53
C PHE A 47 11.73 -16.61 15.68
N LYS A 48 11.06 -15.94 16.62
CA LYS A 48 10.24 -16.56 17.67
C LYS A 48 8.74 -16.53 17.33
N SER A 49 8.37 -15.75 16.34
CA SER A 49 7.01 -15.56 15.84
C SER A 49 6.86 -16.06 14.41
N CYS A 50 5.60 -16.16 14.02
CA CYS A 50 5.19 -16.42 12.65
C CYS A 50 4.07 -15.44 12.30
N SER A 51 4.08 -14.93 11.08
CA SER A 51 2.98 -14.16 10.50
C SER A 51 2.29 -14.98 9.45
N VAL A 52 0.95 -14.98 9.48
CA VAL A 52 0.07 -15.68 8.55
C VAL A 52 -0.85 -14.65 7.91
N PHE A 53 -0.77 -14.51 6.61
CA PHE A 53 -1.52 -13.53 5.82
C PHE A 53 -2.37 -14.23 4.78
N ILE A 54 -3.59 -13.75 4.58
CA ILE A 54 -4.41 -14.11 3.41
C ILE A 54 -4.72 -12.81 2.66
N PHE A 55 -4.18 -12.71 1.47
CA PHE A 55 -4.49 -11.67 0.51
C PHE A 55 -5.65 -12.13 -0.36
N VAL A 56 -6.70 -11.32 -0.43
CA VAL A 56 -7.83 -11.51 -1.34
C VAL A 56 -7.67 -10.50 -2.47
N ARG A 57 -7.60 -10.96 -3.73
CA ARG A 57 -7.43 -10.08 -4.89
C ARG A 57 -8.73 -9.34 -5.22
N VAL A 58 -9.18 -8.54 -4.25
CA VAL A 58 -10.31 -7.63 -4.35
C VAL A 58 -10.10 -6.45 -3.43
N GLY A 59 -10.25 -5.25 -3.94
CA GLY A 59 -10.25 -4.00 -3.21
C GLY A 59 -11.26 -3.05 -3.85
N SER A 60 -11.25 -1.79 -3.45
CA SER A 60 -12.27 -0.84 -3.87
C SER A 60 -12.40 -0.70 -5.40
N LYS A 61 -11.32 -0.79 -6.18
CA LYS A 61 -11.39 -0.70 -7.66
C LYS A 61 -12.26 -1.77 -8.34
N HIS A 62 -12.59 -2.85 -7.63
CA HIS A 62 -13.41 -3.96 -8.16
C HIS A 62 -14.89 -3.77 -7.90
N GLU A 63 -15.26 -2.73 -7.16
CA GLU A 63 -16.60 -2.36 -6.79
C GLU A 63 -17.31 -1.65 -7.94
N LYS A 64 -18.58 -1.94 -8.12
CA LYS A 64 -19.47 -1.13 -8.94
C LYS A 64 -19.97 0.05 -8.12
N LYS A 65 -20.59 1.02 -8.78
CA LYS A 65 -21.09 2.21 -8.10
C LYS A 65 -22.03 1.90 -6.93
N GLU A 66 -22.89 0.90 -7.10
CA GLU A 66 -23.80 0.43 -6.05
C GLU A 66 -23.12 -0.38 -4.92
N GLU A 67 -21.83 -0.68 -5.08
CA GLU A 67 -21.03 -1.49 -4.16
C GLU A 67 -19.91 -0.66 -3.46
N TYR A 68 -19.85 0.67 -3.68
CA TYR A 68 -18.76 1.50 -3.13
C TYR A 68 -18.67 1.41 -1.61
N GLY A 69 -17.49 0.98 -1.12
CA GLY A 69 -17.19 0.68 0.28
C GLY A 69 -17.45 -0.77 0.70
N MET A 70 -17.88 -1.66 -0.22
CA MET A 70 -18.19 -3.05 0.10
C MET A 70 -16.97 -3.86 0.54
N ALA A 71 -15.81 -3.63 -0.08
CA ALA A 71 -14.58 -4.33 0.26
C ALA A 71 -14.13 -3.96 1.69
N HIS A 72 -14.17 -2.66 2.03
CA HIS A 72 -13.85 -2.18 3.36
C HIS A 72 -14.88 -2.64 4.40
N PHE A 73 -16.16 -2.58 4.09
CA PHE A 73 -17.20 -3.09 4.97
C PHE A 73 -17.05 -4.60 5.26
N LEU A 74 -16.65 -5.39 4.26
CA LEU A 74 -16.33 -6.81 4.45
C LEU A 74 -15.11 -7.01 5.35
N GLU A 75 -14.12 -6.15 5.26
CA GLU A 75 -12.98 -6.18 6.18
C GLU A 75 -13.46 -6.20 7.62
N HIS A 76 -14.30 -5.24 8.01
CA HIS A 76 -14.85 -5.12 9.37
C HIS A 76 -15.68 -6.33 9.78
N ILE A 77 -16.58 -6.78 8.92
CA ILE A 77 -17.59 -7.78 9.31
C ILE A 77 -17.01 -9.18 9.44
N LEU A 78 -15.86 -9.49 8.83
CA LEU A 78 -15.24 -10.80 8.96
C LEU A 78 -14.71 -11.07 10.39
N PHE A 79 -14.55 -10.05 11.22
CA PHE A 79 -14.19 -10.16 12.63
C PHE A 79 -15.40 -10.40 13.55
N LYS A 80 -16.63 -10.44 13.02
CA LYS A 80 -17.85 -10.49 13.85
C LYS A 80 -18.43 -11.90 14.05
N GLY A 81 -17.77 -12.92 13.54
CA GLY A 81 -18.12 -14.33 13.78
C GLY A 81 -18.03 -15.20 12.55
N THR A 82 -17.77 -16.47 12.81
CA THR A 82 -17.57 -17.51 11.80
C THR A 82 -18.48 -18.70 12.05
N LYS A 83 -18.45 -19.70 11.18
CA LYS A 83 -19.19 -20.95 11.41
C LYS A 83 -18.76 -21.66 12.70
N LYS A 84 -17.47 -21.59 13.05
CA LYS A 84 -16.88 -22.26 14.23
C LYS A 84 -16.98 -21.38 15.48
N TYR A 85 -16.75 -20.08 15.34
CA TYR A 85 -16.81 -19.07 16.42
C TYR A 85 -17.97 -18.13 16.12
N ARG A 86 -19.12 -18.39 16.73
CA ARG A 86 -20.40 -17.77 16.35
C ARG A 86 -20.52 -16.29 16.67
N THR A 87 -19.73 -15.81 17.60
CA THR A 87 -19.74 -14.42 18.06
C THR A 87 -18.35 -13.79 17.98
N ASN A 88 -18.31 -12.47 17.92
CA ASN A 88 -17.06 -11.71 18.03
C ASN A 88 -16.29 -12.06 19.30
N LEU A 89 -16.98 -12.23 20.44
CA LEU A 89 -16.35 -12.59 21.70
C LEU A 89 -15.67 -13.97 21.66
N GLU A 90 -16.32 -14.97 21.04
CA GLU A 90 -15.73 -16.30 20.90
C GLU A 90 -14.50 -16.26 19.99
N LEU A 91 -14.59 -15.49 18.90
CA LEU A 91 -13.48 -15.29 17.96
C LEU A 91 -12.30 -14.60 18.66
N ASN A 92 -12.55 -13.49 19.36
CA ASN A 92 -11.52 -12.76 20.09
C ASN A 92 -10.87 -13.61 21.19
N ARG A 93 -11.65 -14.40 21.94
CA ARG A 93 -11.09 -15.34 22.92
C ARG A 93 -10.17 -16.37 22.26
N LYS A 94 -10.49 -16.81 21.04
CA LYS A 94 -9.59 -17.72 20.32
C LYS A 94 -8.31 -17.01 19.89
N ILE A 95 -8.39 -15.79 19.39
CA ILE A 95 -7.21 -14.95 19.05
C ILE A 95 -6.32 -14.77 20.28
N ASP A 96 -6.90 -14.34 21.40
CA ASP A 96 -6.18 -14.16 22.67
C ASP A 96 -5.53 -15.46 23.16
N SER A 97 -6.24 -16.58 23.04
CA SER A 97 -5.70 -17.90 23.48
C SER A 97 -4.46 -18.33 22.70
N LEU A 98 -4.30 -17.81 21.46
CA LEU A 98 -3.11 -18.04 20.63
C LEU A 98 -2.01 -17.01 20.88
N SER A 99 -2.23 -16.04 21.78
CA SER A 99 -1.37 -14.86 21.94
C SER A 99 -1.09 -14.17 20.61
N ALA A 100 -2.12 -14.10 19.75
CA ALA A 100 -2.02 -13.53 18.42
C ALA A 100 -2.41 -12.06 18.44
N THR A 101 -1.71 -11.25 17.65
CA THR A 101 -2.21 -9.96 17.18
C THR A 101 -2.81 -10.13 15.80
N THR A 102 -3.93 -9.45 15.53
CA THR A 102 -4.63 -9.53 14.26
C THR A 102 -5.00 -8.15 13.77
N ASN A 103 -5.02 -7.99 12.47
CA ASN A 103 -5.58 -6.83 11.80
C ASN A 103 -5.96 -7.21 10.36
N ALA A 104 -6.54 -6.25 9.65
CA ALA A 104 -6.76 -6.33 8.22
C ALA A 104 -6.54 -4.96 7.58
N SER A 105 -6.46 -4.91 6.29
CA SER A 105 -6.39 -3.67 5.53
C SER A 105 -7.02 -3.83 4.15
N THR A 106 -7.74 -2.80 3.72
CA THR A 106 -8.34 -2.73 2.39
C THR A 106 -7.67 -1.63 1.60
N GLY A 107 -7.11 -2.00 0.46
CA GLY A 107 -6.60 -1.06 -0.54
C GLY A 107 -7.48 -1.04 -1.80
N LYS A 108 -7.04 -0.33 -2.82
CA LYS A 108 -7.75 -0.33 -4.11
C LYS A 108 -7.59 -1.66 -4.85
N ASN A 109 -6.47 -2.34 -4.72
CA ASN A 109 -6.15 -3.57 -5.45
C ASN A 109 -6.54 -4.86 -4.73
N PHE A 110 -6.41 -4.89 -3.41
CA PHE A 110 -6.61 -6.10 -2.59
C PHE A 110 -7.06 -5.77 -1.18
N THR A 111 -7.60 -6.77 -0.50
CA THR A 111 -7.84 -6.77 0.94
C THR A 111 -6.97 -7.84 1.57
N CYS A 112 -6.37 -7.54 2.71
CA CYS A 112 -5.45 -8.43 3.42
C CYS A 112 -5.94 -8.66 4.86
N TYR A 113 -5.92 -9.92 5.30
CA TYR A 113 -6.21 -10.32 6.68
C TYR A 113 -5.01 -11.04 7.25
N PHE A 114 -4.64 -10.75 8.48
CA PHE A 114 -3.45 -11.36 9.05
C PHE A 114 -3.47 -11.60 10.54
N LEU A 115 -2.63 -12.55 10.94
CA LEU A 115 -2.30 -12.88 12.31
C LEU A 115 -0.78 -12.89 12.46
N LYS A 116 -0.26 -12.31 13.56
CA LYS A 116 1.10 -12.51 14.02
C LYS A 116 1.06 -13.17 15.39
N LEU A 117 1.74 -14.30 15.54
CA LEU A 117 1.60 -15.17 16.72
C LEU A 117 2.90 -15.92 17.03
N PRO A 118 3.03 -16.47 18.27
CA PRO A 118 4.13 -17.37 18.59
C PRO A 118 4.19 -18.56 17.63
N SER A 119 5.38 -18.95 17.21
CA SER A 119 5.62 -19.98 16.19
C SER A 119 4.95 -21.32 16.46
N ILE A 120 4.80 -21.68 17.74
CA ILE A 120 4.16 -22.91 18.18
C ILE A 120 2.67 -22.98 17.80
N ASN A 121 2.02 -21.84 17.63
CA ASN A 121 0.58 -21.74 17.35
C ASN A 121 0.28 -21.56 15.85
N THR A 122 1.26 -21.72 14.96
CA THR A 122 1.13 -21.41 13.52
C THR A 122 -0.02 -22.17 12.85
N GLU A 123 -0.15 -23.51 13.10
CA GLU A 123 -1.20 -24.32 12.47
C GLU A 123 -2.60 -23.88 12.93
N GLU A 124 -2.77 -23.59 14.22
CA GLU A 124 -4.04 -23.07 14.75
C GLU A 124 -4.35 -21.66 14.22
N GLY A 125 -3.32 -20.81 14.03
CA GLY A 125 -3.46 -19.50 13.41
C GLY A 125 -3.93 -19.61 11.95
N ILE A 126 -3.39 -20.55 11.18
CA ILE A 126 -3.84 -20.83 9.80
C ILE A 126 -5.31 -21.24 9.78
N GLU A 127 -5.71 -22.15 10.68
CA GLU A 127 -7.11 -22.58 10.79
C GLU A 127 -8.04 -21.43 11.19
N LEU A 128 -7.59 -20.57 12.11
CA LEU A 128 -8.38 -19.42 12.56
C LEU A 128 -8.58 -18.41 11.42
N LEU A 129 -7.50 -18.06 10.72
CA LEU A 129 -7.58 -17.09 9.61
C LEU A 129 -8.41 -17.64 8.44
N LYS A 130 -8.32 -18.96 8.17
CA LYS A 130 -9.22 -19.65 7.23
C LYS A 130 -10.69 -19.50 7.63
N GLU A 131 -11.03 -19.72 8.92
CA GLU A 131 -12.41 -19.56 9.41
C GLU A 131 -12.90 -18.12 9.24
N MET A 132 -12.05 -17.12 9.54
CA MET A 132 -12.40 -15.71 9.38
C MET A 132 -12.68 -15.37 7.93
N VAL A 133 -11.77 -15.72 7.02
CA VAL A 133 -11.81 -15.26 5.62
C VAL A 133 -12.84 -16.04 4.79
N PHE A 134 -12.99 -17.36 5.00
CA PHE A 134 -13.80 -18.21 4.12
C PHE A 134 -15.12 -18.73 4.74
N PHE A 135 -15.27 -18.61 6.04
CA PHE A 135 -16.42 -19.17 6.75
C PHE A 135 -17.14 -18.17 7.67
N SER A 136 -17.03 -16.87 7.35
CA SER A 136 -17.82 -15.85 8.03
C SER A 136 -19.31 -16.09 7.85
N ILE A 137 -20.10 -15.82 8.91
CA ILE A 137 -21.55 -16.01 8.89
C ILE A 137 -22.31 -14.76 8.45
N LEU A 138 -21.66 -13.61 8.39
CA LEU A 138 -22.26 -12.31 8.04
C LEU A 138 -23.58 -12.08 8.75
N ASN A 139 -23.55 -12.05 10.09
CA ASN A 139 -24.73 -11.96 10.93
C ASN A 139 -25.46 -10.63 10.74
N ASN A 140 -26.78 -10.65 10.50
CA ASN A 140 -27.57 -9.45 10.26
C ASN A 140 -27.45 -8.40 11.37
N THR A 141 -27.51 -8.84 12.64
CA THR A 141 -27.42 -7.92 13.77
C THR A 141 -26.07 -7.21 13.83
N GLU A 142 -24.99 -7.93 13.53
CA GLU A 142 -23.64 -7.36 13.50
C GLU A 142 -23.45 -6.48 12.26
N LEU A 143 -24.07 -6.80 11.12
CA LEU A 143 -24.05 -5.96 9.92
C LEU A 143 -24.63 -4.57 10.19
N GLU A 144 -25.80 -4.51 10.84
CA GLU A 144 -26.44 -3.21 11.13
C GLU A 144 -25.62 -2.38 12.12
N LYS A 145 -25.02 -3.00 13.13
CA LYS A 145 -24.12 -2.29 14.06
C LYS A 145 -22.86 -1.76 13.35
N GLU A 146 -22.32 -2.56 12.44
CA GLU A 146 -21.06 -2.20 11.77
C GLU A 146 -21.22 -1.07 10.77
N LYS A 147 -22.43 -0.88 10.19
CA LYS A 147 -22.72 0.32 9.39
C LYS A 147 -22.47 1.60 10.18
N ASP A 148 -22.96 1.65 11.42
CA ASP A 148 -22.75 2.82 12.29
C ASP A 148 -21.25 3.03 12.57
N VAL A 149 -20.49 1.95 12.81
CA VAL A 149 -19.04 2.02 13.05
C VAL A 149 -18.30 2.59 11.82
N VAL A 150 -18.58 2.05 10.62
CA VAL A 150 -17.95 2.52 9.37
C VAL A 150 -18.35 3.97 9.06
N ILE A 151 -19.58 4.38 9.38
CA ILE A 151 -20.00 5.77 9.22
C ILE A 151 -19.27 6.70 10.17
N GLU A 152 -19.03 6.29 11.43
CA GLU A 152 -18.23 7.08 12.37
C GLU A 152 -16.75 7.15 11.94
N GLU A 153 -16.20 6.07 11.42
CA GLU A 153 -14.87 6.09 10.83
C GLU A 153 -14.79 7.03 9.62
N MET A 154 -15.80 7.01 8.74
CA MET A 154 -15.91 7.94 7.62
C MET A 154 -15.97 9.40 8.09
N ASN A 155 -16.73 9.70 9.16
CA ASN A 155 -16.76 11.05 9.76
C ASN A 155 -15.37 11.44 10.24
N LYS A 156 -14.69 10.56 10.98
CA LYS A 156 -13.35 10.80 11.50
C LYS A 156 -12.33 11.04 10.38
N SER A 157 -12.33 10.22 9.34
CA SER A 157 -11.44 10.39 8.19
C SER A 157 -11.71 11.71 7.45
N PHE A 158 -12.99 12.09 7.27
CA PHE A 158 -13.33 13.36 6.65
C PHE A 158 -12.97 14.58 7.51
N ASP A 159 -12.94 14.44 8.82
CA ASP A 159 -12.53 15.52 9.73
C ASP A 159 -10.99 15.68 9.76
N ASP A 160 -10.24 14.62 9.53
CA ASP A 160 -8.78 14.66 9.43
C ASP A 160 -8.36 15.04 7.99
N SER A 161 -7.87 16.27 7.83
CA SER A 161 -7.51 16.78 6.52
C SER A 161 -6.25 16.11 5.94
N GLU A 162 -5.33 15.61 6.78
CA GLU A 162 -4.11 14.93 6.33
C GLU A 162 -4.42 13.51 5.86
N GLU A 163 -5.29 12.80 6.55
CA GLU A 163 -5.77 11.49 6.14
C GLU A 163 -6.65 11.59 4.87
N PHE A 164 -7.63 12.51 4.87
CA PHE A 164 -8.58 12.60 3.76
C PHE A 164 -7.96 13.06 2.43
N ILE A 165 -6.91 13.90 2.47
CA ILE A 165 -6.28 14.38 1.23
C ILE A 165 -5.58 13.24 0.45
N GLU A 166 -5.15 12.18 1.14
CA GLU A 166 -4.55 11.00 0.53
C GLU A 166 -5.55 10.20 -0.32
N ASP A 167 -6.82 10.20 0.05
CA ASP A 167 -7.90 9.64 -0.77
C ASP A 167 -8.38 10.64 -1.84
N LEU A 168 -8.38 11.92 -1.52
CA LEU A 168 -8.88 12.97 -2.42
C LEU A 168 -7.96 13.19 -3.63
N LEU A 169 -6.64 13.10 -3.47
CA LEU A 169 -5.69 13.24 -4.57
C LEU A 169 -5.86 12.13 -5.63
N PRO A 170 -5.86 10.84 -5.28
CA PRO A 170 -6.14 9.76 -6.21
C PRO A 170 -7.50 9.91 -6.90
N SER A 171 -8.57 10.31 -6.19
CA SER A 171 -9.90 10.48 -6.77
C SER A 171 -9.91 11.51 -7.91
N HIS A 172 -9.05 12.51 -7.82
CA HIS A 172 -8.89 13.51 -8.88
C HIS A 172 -7.91 13.09 -9.98
N ILE A 173 -6.83 12.38 -9.65
CA ILE A 173 -5.89 11.85 -10.66
C ILE A 173 -6.57 10.80 -11.54
N PHE A 174 -7.29 9.86 -10.93
CA PHE A 174 -7.93 8.72 -11.60
C PHE A 174 -9.38 8.96 -12.00
N LYS A 175 -9.80 10.22 -12.11
CA LYS A 175 -11.19 10.59 -12.42
C LYS A 175 -11.72 9.91 -13.69
N GLY A 176 -12.85 9.23 -13.57
CA GLY A 176 -13.51 8.48 -14.63
C GLY A 176 -13.00 7.04 -14.79
N THR A 177 -12.22 6.54 -13.83
CA THR A 177 -11.76 5.15 -13.76
C THR A 177 -12.24 4.47 -12.49
N ASN A 178 -12.04 3.16 -12.38
CA ASN A 178 -12.38 2.40 -11.17
C ASN A 178 -11.50 2.76 -9.94
N LEU A 179 -10.45 3.54 -10.13
CA LEU A 179 -9.60 4.02 -9.04
C LEU A 179 -10.08 5.36 -8.44
N GLU A 180 -11.16 5.95 -9.00
CA GLU A 180 -11.64 7.28 -8.58
C GLU A 180 -12.26 7.30 -7.18
N HIS A 181 -13.03 6.28 -6.81
CA HIS A 181 -13.82 6.31 -5.58
C HIS A 181 -13.00 6.00 -4.32
N TYR A 182 -13.50 6.45 -3.17
CA TYR A 182 -12.84 6.25 -1.87
C TYR A 182 -12.93 4.79 -1.43
N ILE A 183 -11.91 4.32 -0.72
CA ILE A 183 -11.87 2.95 -0.17
C ILE A 183 -13.00 2.77 0.85
N ILE A 184 -13.20 3.76 1.71
CA ILE A 184 -14.26 3.73 2.75
C ILE A 184 -15.68 3.79 2.16
N GLY A 185 -15.82 4.18 0.89
CA GLY A 185 -17.09 4.21 0.16
C GLY A 185 -17.90 5.48 0.35
N GLU A 186 -19.21 5.36 0.16
CA GLU A 186 -20.16 6.47 0.24
C GLU A 186 -21.23 6.17 1.31
N ARG A 187 -21.56 7.17 2.15
CA ARG A 187 -22.50 7.04 3.28
C ARG A 187 -23.85 6.45 2.88
N ASP A 188 -24.45 6.95 1.80
CA ASP A 188 -25.77 6.48 1.37
C ASP A 188 -25.72 5.02 0.89
N ILE A 189 -24.61 4.60 0.28
CA ILE A 189 -24.41 3.23 -0.17
C ILE A 189 -24.25 2.31 1.04
N ILE A 190 -23.40 2.68 2.01
CA ILE A 190 -23.17 1.90 3.24
C ILE A 190 -24.47 1.71 4.01
N ASN A 191 -25.25 2.79 4.22
CA ASN A 191 -26.54 2.71 4.93
C ASN A 191 -27.56 1.78 4.27
N ASN A 192 -27.56 1.72 2.94
CA ASN A 192 -28.51 0.93 2.17
C ASN A 192 -28.00 -0.46 1.78
N MET A 193 -26.79 -0.86 2.19
CA MET A 193 -26.28 -2.20 1.93
C MET A 193 -27.14 -3.27 2.58
N GLU A 194 -27.60 -4.21 1.79
CA GLU A 194 -28.33 -5.37 2.29
C GLU A 194 -27.42 -6.60 2.38
N ARG A 195 -27.69 -7.46 3.37
CA ARG A 195 -26.93 -8.71 3.55
C ARG A 195 -26.82 -9.53 2.26
N LYS A 196 -27.88 -9.54 1.43
CA LYS A 196 -27.88 -10.30 0.16
C LYS A 196 -26.79 -9.81 -0.81
N ASP A 197 -26.53 -8.50 -0.87
CA ASP A 197 -25.57 -7.88 -1.75
C ASP A 197 -24.15 -8.13 -1.23
N ILE A 198 -23.94 -7.95 0.08
CA ILE A 198 -22.70 -8.27 0.77
C ILE A 198 -22.34 -9.75 0.58
N MET A 199 -23.32 -10.64 0.76
CA MET A 199 -23.13 -12.10 0.56
C MET A 199 -22.79 -12.43 -0.90
N LYS A 200 -23.37 -11.73 -1.87
CA LYS A 200 -23.08 -11.90 -3.30
C LYS A 200 -21.64 -11.50 -3.61
N PHE A 201 -21.18 -10.36 -3.09
CA PHE A 201 -19.80 -9.87 -3.24
C PHE A 201 -18.81 -10.82 -2.55
N TYR A 202 -19.09 -11.21 -1.31
CA TYR A 202 -18.29 -12.18 -0.55
C TYR A 202 -18.12 -13.50 -1.31
N LYS A 203 -19.22 -14.12 -1.77
CA LYS A 203 -19.15 -15.37 -2.53
C LYS A 203 -18.44 -15.25 -3.87
N LYS A 204 -18.43 -14.07 -4.47
CA LYS A 204 -17.75 -13.82 -5.74
C LYS A 204 -16.24 -13.76 -5.58
N TYR A 205 -15.76 -13.08 -4.56
CA TYR A 205 -14.34 -12.73 -4.44
C TYR A 205 -13.58 -13.51 -3.37
N TYR A 206 -14.25 -13.95 -2.29
CA TYR A 206 -13.63 -14.67 -1.18
C TYR A 206 -13.65 -16.18 -1.45
N ILE A 207 -12.96 -16.57 -2.50
CA ILE A 207 -12.79 -17.95 -2.94
C ILE A 207 -11.31 -18.30 -2.97
N PRO A 208 -10.92 -19.55 -2.68
CA PRO A 208 -9.51 -19.95 -2.61
C PRO A 208 -8.68 -19.53 -3.84
N SER A 209 -9.24 -19.71 -5.05
CA SER A 209 -8.53 -19.37 -6.30
C SER A 209 -8.29 -17.88 -6.52
N ASN A 210 -8.97 -17.01 -5.76
CA ASN A 210 -8.77 -15.56 -5.77
C ASN A 210 -7.91 -15.07 -4.58
N CYS A 211 -7.34 -16.01 -3.80
CA CYS A 211 -6.60 -15.70 -2.59
C CYS A 211 -5.18 -16.25 -2.63
N THR A 212 -4.30 -15.58 -1.89
CA THR A 212 -2.92 -16.01 -1.67
C THR A 212 -2.63 -16.05 -0.18
N LEU A 213 -2.21 -17.22 0.31
CA LEU A 213 -1.71 -17.40 1.67
C LEU A 213 -0.21 -17.11 1.69
N VAL A 214 0.23 -16.25 2.60
CA VAL A 214 1.66 -15.99 2.81
C VAL A 214 1.99 -16.26 4.26
N ILE A 215 3.02 -17.07 4.51
CA ILE A 215 3.48 -17.40 5.86
C ILE A 215 4.96 -17.09 5.96
N SER A 216 5.34 -16.27 6.92
CA SER A 216 6.76 -15.95 7.19
C SER A 216 7.08 -16.04 8.66
N GLY A 217 8.29 -16.49 8.96
CA GLY A 217 8.80 -16.66 10.31
C GLY A 217 9.12 -18.10 10.63
N ASN A 218 9.14 -18.44 11.91
CA ASN A 218 9.45 -19.80 12.36
C ASN A 218 8.18 -20.65 12.38
N PHE A 219 8.20 -21.78 11.66
CA PHE A 219 7.13 -22.76 11.65
C PHE A 219 7.67 -24.17 11.31
N ASP A 220 6.84 -25.18 11.51
CA ASP A 220 7.22 -26.57 11.20
C ASP A 220 7.73 -26.71 9.74
N LYS A 221 8.91 -27.26 9.56
CA LYS A 221 9.53 -27.48 8.22
C LYS A 221 8.65 -28.36 7.31
N ASN A 222 7.75 -29.17 7.90
CA ASN A 222 6.79 -29.99 7.19
C ASN A 222 5.45 -29.28 6.95
N LEU A 223 5.30 -27.99 7.25
CA LEU A 223 4.04 -27.27 7.10
C LEU A 223 3.48 -27.39 5.69
N GLU A 224 4.33 -27.32 4.65
CA GLU A 224 3.92 -27.46 3.25
C GLU A 224 3.14 -28.76 3.01
N ILE A 225 3.59 -29.88 3.61
CA ILE A 225 2.93 -31.19 3.50
C ILE A 225 1.59 -31.20 4.26
N LYS A 226 1.48 -30.39 5.32
CA LYS A 226 0.27 -30.28 6.13
C LYS A 226 -0.79 -29.32 5.55
N LEU A 227 -0.38 -28.34 4.72
CA LEU A 227 -1.29 -27.35 4.13
C LEU A 227 -2.51 -27.97 3.43
N PRO A 228 -2.39 -29.03 2.61
CA PRO A 228 -3.57 -29.65 1.99
C PRO A 228 -4.58 -30.16 3.02
N LYS A 229 -4.14 -30.68 4.16
CA LYS A 229 -5.05 -31.13 5.22
C LYS A 229 -5.73 -29.96 5.94
N LEU A 230 -5.01 -28.85 6.14
CA LEU A 230 -5.52 -27.66 6.84
C LEU A 230 -6.46 -26.82 5.97
N LEU A 231 -6.16 -26.74 4.66
CA LEU A 231 -6.72 -25.73 3.76
C LEU A 231 -7.38 -26.29 2.50
N ASN A 232 -7.45 -27.61 2.31
CA ASN A 232 -8.18 -28.20 1.18
C ASN A 232 -9.64 -28.37 1.56
N PHE A 233 -10.41 -27.29 1.50
CA PHE A 233 -11.84 -27.21 1.78
C PHE A 233 -12.59 -26.80 0.51
N GLU A 234 -13.86 -27.15 0.45
CA GLU A 234 -14.78 -26.72 -0.61
C GLU A 234 -15.71 -25.61 -0.08
N ILE A 235 -15.92 -24.60 -0.91
CA ILE A 235 -16.96 -23.60 -0.67
C ILE A 235 -18.21 -24.06 -1.40
N PRO A 236 -19.33 -24.33 -0.69
CA PRO A 236 -20.58 -24.80 -1.32
C PRO A 236 -21.01 -23.82 -2.43
N GLY A 237 -21.25 -24.36 -3.62
CA GLY A 237 -21.67 -23.59 -4.80
C GLY A 237 -20.53 -23.13 -5.72
N ASN A 238 -19.27 -23.26 -5.31
CA ASN A 238 -18.09 -22.96 -6.12
C ASN A 238 -17.29 -24.25 -6.35
N SER A 239 -17.62 -25.02 -7.38
CA SER A 239 -16.72 -26.10 -7.80
C SER A 239 -15.50 -25.49 -8.51
N VAL A 240 -14.31 -26.05 -8.26
CA VAL A 240 -13.04 -25.64 -8.93
C VAL A 240 -13.17 -25.64 -10.45
N LYS A 241 -14.06 -26.51 -11.00
CA LYS A 241 -14.36 -26.57 -12.44
C LYS A 241 -15.21 -25.40 -12.96
N ASN A 242 -15.92 -24.67 -12.08
CA ASN A 242 -16.73 -23.50 -12.40
C ASN A 242 -16.16 -22.20 -11.80
N SER A 243 -14.98 -22.23 -11.18
CA SER A 243 -14.26 -21.02 -10.83
C SER A 243 -13.78 -20.38 -12.14
N ASN A 244 -14.70 -19.66 -12.80
CA ASN A 244 -14.27 -18.60 -13.69
C ASN A 244 -13.32 -17.78 -12.84
N SER A 245 -12.03 -17.87 -13.14
CA SER A 245 -11.03 -17.00 -12.53
C SER A 245 -11.60 -15.59 -12.58
N VAL A 246 -11.62 -14.92 -11.44
CA VAL A 246 -12.05 -13.52 -11.43
C VAL A 246 -11.24 -12.83 -12.49
N ASN A 247 -11.93 -12.24 -13.48
CA ASN A 247 -11.24 -11.62 -14.60
C ASN A 247 -10.57 -10.33 -14.08
N HIS A 248 -9.26 -10.31 -14.05
CA HIS A 248 -8.42 -9.19 -13.61
C HIS A 248 -7.87 -8.40 -14.81
N ASN A 249 -8.63 -8.33 -15.91
CA ASN A 249 -8.27 -7.43 -17.01
C ASN A 249 -8.33 -5.99 -16.53
N TYR A 250 -7.32 -5.23 -16.85
CA TYR A 250 -7.22 -3.79 -16.57
C TYR A 250 -6.99 -3.00 -17.86
N GLU A 251 -7.51 -1.77 -17.86
CA GLU A 251 -7.24 -0.79 -18.89
C GLU A 251 -6.32 0.30 -18.32
N LEU A 252 -5.34 0.74 -19.10
CA LEU A 252 -4.44 1.80 -18.68
C LEU A 252 -5.21 3.12 -18.52
N CYS A 253 -4.93 3.82 -17.42
CA CYS A 253 -5.57 5.10 -17.13
C CYS A 253 -5.28 6.17 -18.17
N CYS A 254 -6.35 6.81 -18.64
CA CYS A 254 -6.28 8.03 -19.45
C CYS A 254 -6.32 9.26 -18.54
N TYR A 255 -5.14 9.74 -18.13
CA TYR A 255 -5.04 10.90 -17.25
C TYR A 255 -5.51 12.20 -17.89
N SER A 256 -5.99 13.13 -17.05
CA SER A 256 -6.31 14.48 -17.50
C SER A 256 -5.12 15.15 -18.19
N LYS A 257 -5.39 15.87 -19.27
CA LYS A 257 -4.38 16.67 -20.00
C LYS A 257 -4.31 18.12 -19.51
N LYS A 258 -5.03 18.45 -18.44
CA LYS A 258 -5.11 19.80 -17.88
C LYS A 258 -4.91 19.76 -16.37
N MET A 259 -4.08 20.70 -15.87
CA MET A 259 -3.95 20.94 -14.44
C MET A 259 -5.31 21.16 -13.78
N ARG A 260 -5.51 20.54 -12.63
CA ARG A 260 -6.69 20.76 -11.77
C ARG A 260 -6.23 21.39 -10.46
N VAL A 261 -6.92 22.45 -10.06
CA VAL A 261 -6.71 23.12 -8.77
C VAL A 261 -8.02 23.07 -8.02
N ILE A 262 -8.01 22.39 -6.88
CA ILE A 262 -9.17 22.11 -6.06
C ILE A 262 -9.05 22.89 -4.74
N SER A 263 -10.16 23.41 -4.26
CA SER A 263 -10.23 24.07 -2.97
C SER A 263 -11.40 23.46 -2.21
N ASP A 264 -11.08 22.72 -1.19
CA ASP A 264 -12.03 22.18 -0.21
C ASP A 264 -12.03 23.10 1.01
N TYR A 265 -13.17 23.78 1.23
CA TYR A 265 -13.30 24.72 2.34
C TYR A 265 -13.52 23.99 3.66
N ARG A 266 -12.65 24.28 4.63
CA ARG A 266 -12.75 23.78 6.01
C ARG A 266 -12.36 24.88 6.98
N GLU A 267 -13.02 24.92 8.13
CA GLU A 267 -12.70 25.86 9.21
C GLU A 267 -11.55 25.32 10.07
N ASN A 268 -10.42 25.01 9.44
CA ASN A 268 -9.23 24.48 10.11
C ASN A 268 -8.23 25.60 10.38
N TYR A 269 -7.45 25.45 11.47
CA TYR A 269 -6.38 26.37 11.80
C TYR A 269 -5.23 26.33 10.78
N GLN A 270 -4.93 25.16 10.27
CA GLN A 270 -3.93 24.94 9.22
C GLN A 270 -4.58 24.65 7.88
N ILE A 271 -3.82 24.88 6.82
CA ILE A 271 -4.16 24.47 5.46
C ILE A 271 -3.39 23.21 5.15
N THR A 272 -4.10 22.14 4.79
CA THR A 272 -3.47 20.94 4.23
C THR A 272 -3.37 21.09 2.72
N LEU A 273 -2.18 20.89 2.19
CA LEU A 273 -1.87 20.96 0.77
C LEU A 273 -1.48 19.59 0.23
N GLY A 274 -2.05 19.24 -0.92
CA GLY A 274 -1.64 18.09 -1.70
C GLY A 274 -1.29 18.48 -3.13
N VAL A 275 -0.17 17.96 -3.62
CA VAL A 275 0.30 18.11 -4.99
C VAL A 275 0.53 16.74 -5.56
N ALA A 276 -0.17 16.35 -6.63
CA ALA A 276 -0.07 15.02 -7.19
C ALA A 276 0.17 15.02 -8.70
N PHE A 277 0.86 13.99 -9.16
CA PHE A 277 1.19 13.74 -10.56
C PHE A 277 0.86 12.30 -10.95
N PRO A 278 0.35 12.07 -12.18
CA PRO A 278 0.18 10.72 -12.68
C PRO A 278 1.53 10.06 -12.95
N LEU A 279 1.59 8.76 -12.66
CA LEU A 279 2.75 7.89 -12.91
C LEU A 279 2.39 6.72 -13.85
N PHE A 280 3.40 5.93 -14.15
CA PHE A 280 3.29 4.62 -14.79
C PHE A 280 2.65 3.58 -13.86
N ASN A 281 2.34 2.41 -14.38
CA ASN A 281 1.72 1.32 -13.64
C ASN A 281 2.74 0.46 -12.87
N TYR A 282 2.23 -0.47 -12.06
CA TYR A 282 3.00 -1.37 -11.19
C TYR A 282 4.06 -2.21 -11.93
N TYR A 283 3.84 -2.57 -13.20
CA TYR A 283 4.74 -3.43 -13.97
C TYR A 283 5.97 -2.72 -14.53
N ASP A 284 6.01 -1.39 -14.43
CA ASP A 284 7.14 -0.61 -14.92
C ASP A 284 8.37 -0.78 -14.01
N LYS A 285 9.49 -1.18 -14.60
CA LYS A 285 10.73 -1.42 -13.85
C LYS A 285 11.35 -0.15 -13.24
N ARG A 286 10.94 1.04 -13.72
CA ARG A 286 11.38 2.31 -13.14
C ARG A 286 10.91 2.54 -11.72
N LYS A 287 9.99 1.72 -11.20
CA LYS A 287 9.56 1.76 -9.80
C LYS A 287 10.72 1.66 -8.80
N TYR A 288 11.79 0.92 -9.11
CA TYR A 288 12.96 0.84 -8.24
C TYR A 288 13.75 2.14 -8.19
N CYS A 289 13.86 2.85 -9.30
CA CYS A 289 14.48 4.18 -9.31
C CYS A 289 13.54 5.24 -8.72
N LEU A 290 12.22 5.05 -8.82
CA LEU A 290 11.22 5.92 -8.18
C LEU A 290 11.38 5.90 -6.66
N GLU A 291 11.59 4.75 -6.05
CA GLU A 291 11.84 4.62 -4.61
C GLU A 291 13.04 5.47 -4.17
N ILE A 292 14.14 5.45 -4.95
CA ILE A 292 15.31 6.28 -4.67
C ILE A 292 15.01 7.77 -4.84
N LEU A 293 14.19 8.14 -5.82
CA LEU A 293 13.75 9.52 -6.01
C LEU A 293 12.88 10.00 -4.84
N ILE A 294 11.96 9.16 -4.36
CA ILE A 294 11.13 9.46 -3.19
C ILE A 294 12.03 9.66 -1.96
N ALA A 295 12.95 8.75 -1.68
CA ALA A 295 13.90 8.87 -0.58
C ALA A 295 14.75 10.17 -0.66
N TYR A 296 15.12 10.60 -1.87
CA TYR A 296 15.79 11.89 -2.08
C TYR A 296 14.88 13.07 -1.77
N LEU A 297 13.60 12.99 -2.12
CA LEU A 297 12.62 14.05 -1.88
C LEU A 297 12.20 14.11 -0.42
N ASP A 298 11.92 12.96 0.19
CA ASP A 298 11.38 12.84 1.55
C ASP A 298 11.77 11.52 2.24
N GLY A 299 11.45 11.39 3.54
CA GLY A 299 11.68 10.17 4.34
C GLY A 299 13.00 10.13 5.10
N PHE A 300 13.92 11.10 4.90
CA PHE A 300 15.17 11.21 5.64
C PHE A 300 15.44 12.67 6.06
N LEU A 301 16.17 12.86 7.15
CA LEU A 301 16.50 14.20 7.68
C LEU A 301 17.27 15.10 6.71
N THR A 302 17.86 14.53 5.66
CA THR A 302 18.59 15.26 4.60
C THR A 302 17.85 15.28 3.26
N SER A 303 16.62 14.80 3.22
CA SER A 303 15.75 14.84 2.04
C SER A 303 15.37 16.28 1.68
N LYS A 304 15.10 16.53 0.41
CA LYS A 304 15.00 17.91 -0.10
C LYS A 304 13.81 18.67 0.43
N LEU A 305 12.64 18.03 0.55
CA LEU A 305 11.44 18.69 1.09
C LEU A 305 11.64 19.04 2.55
N TRP A 306 12.13 18.08 3.35
CA TRP A 306 12.45 18.31 4.75
C TRP A 306 13.41 19.48 4.94
N LEU A 307 14.54 19.47 4.23
CA LEU A 307 15.53 20.55 4.33
C LEU A 307 14.99 21.92 3.92
N GLU A 308 14.22 21.99 2.83
CA GLU A 308 13.74 23.27 2.31
C GLU A 308 12.51 23.79 3.02
N LEU A 309 11.56 22.94 3.42
CA LEU A 309 10.29 23.36 4.01
C LEU A 309 10.32 23.42 5.54
N ARG A 310 11.16 22.61 6.21
CA ARG A 310 11.24 22.55 7.65
C ARG A 310 12.53 23.17 8.21
N GLU A 311 13.72 22.71 7.78
CA GLU A 311 14.97 23.14 8.38
C GLU A 311 15.37 24.57 8.00
N LYS A 312 15.37 24.89 6.69
CA LYS A 312 15.76 26.22 6.19
C LYS A 312 14.63 27.24 6.29
N ASN A 313 13.42 26.80 6.07
CA ASN A 313 12.23 27.63 6.18
C ASN A 313 11.24 26.90 7.09
N PRO A 314 11.06 27.30 8.34
CA PRO A 314 10.17 26.60 9.27
C PRO A 314 8.70 26.84 8.90
N LEU A 315 8.24 26.26 7.79
CA LEU A 315 6.91 26.42 7.25
C LEU A 315 5.99 25.28 7.66
N VAL A 316 6.52 24.06 7.79
CA VAL A 316 5.79 22.83 8.05
C VAL A 316 6.37 22.11 9.27
N TYR A 317 5.56 21.27 9.92
CA TYR A 317 6.04 20.34 10.94
C TYR A 317 6.58 19.06 10.32
N ASP A 318 5.89 18.54 9.32
CA ASP A 318 6.21 17.33 8.59
C ASP A 318 5.90 17.47 7.10
N THR A 319 6.46 16.56 6.30
CA THR A 319 6.18 16.42 4.87
C THR A 319 6.01 14.94 4.57
N ASP A 320 5.07 14.60 3.69
CA ASP A 320 4.99 13.28 3.10
C ASP A 320 5.13 13.37 1.57
N ALA A 321 6.09 12.65 1.01
CA ALA A 321 6.18 12.41 -0.41
C ALA A 321 6.12 10.91 -0.65
N SER A 322 5.05 10.47 -1.26
CA SER A 322 4.73 9.06 -1.46
C SER A 322 4.30 8.76 -2.90
N TYR A 323 4.19 7.49 -3.22
CA TYR A 323 3.66 7.04 -4.50
C TYR A 323 2.83 5.78 -4.31
N GLU A 324 1.87 5.59 -5.18
CA GLU A 324 1.12 4.35 -5.26
C GLU A 324 1.03 3.89 -6.72
N LEU A 325 1.25 2.58 -6.95
CA LEU A 325 1.24 1.99 -8.27
C LEU A 325 0.14 0.91 -8.36
N PHE A 326 -0.73 1.08 -9.33
CA PHE A 326 -1.79 0.14 -9.67
C PHE A 326 -1.48 -0.57 -10.98
N GLU A 327 -2.26 -1.59 -11.32
CA GLU A 327 -2.17 -2.26 -12.62
C GLU A 327 -2.52 -1.30 -13.77
N GLU A 328 -3.40 -0.32 -13.52
CA GLU A 328 -3.93 0.64 -14.49
C GLU A 328 -3.05 1.88 -14.65
N GLY A 329 -2.27 2.24 -13.64
CA GLY A 329 -1.46 3.46 -13.61
C GLY A 329 -0.87 3.71 -12.25
N GLY A 330 -0.41 4.93 -11.97
CA GLY A 330 0.16 5.30 -10.69
C GLY A 330 -0.01 6.78 -10.36
N ILE A 331 0.30 7.11 -9.12
CA ILE A 331 0.29 8.47 -8.59
C ILE A 331 1.58 8.72 -7.79
N PHE A 332 2.17 9.89 -7.95
CA PHE A 332 3.15 10.49 -7.05
C PHE A 332 2.50 11.68 -6.38
N GLN A 333 2.64 11.80 -5.08
CA GLN A 333 2.04 12.88 -4.31
C GLN A 333 2.99 13.46 -3.28
N ILE A 334 2.76 14.74 -2.94
CA ILE A 334 3.42 15.47 -1.86
C ILE A 334 2.32 16.09 -1.02
N VAL A 335 2.27 15.78 0.27
CA VAL A 335 1.26 16.25 1.24
C VAL A 335 1.96 16.91 2.41
N TYR A 336 1.43 18.01 2.91
CA TYR A 336 1.88 18.68 4.13
C TYR A 336 0.88 19.69 4.63
N SER A 337 0.92 20.01 5.92
CA SER A 337 0.09 21.02 6.56
C SER A 337 0.88 22.21 7.04
N LEU A 338 0.28 23.42 6.96
CA LEU A 338 0.96 24.66 7.31
C LEU A 338 -0.01 25.81 7.58
N GLU A 339 0.51 26.90 8.13
CA GLU A 339 -0.26 28.14 8.29
C GLU A 339 -0.64 28.78 6.93
N LYS A 340 -1.85 29.30 6.83
CA LYS A 340 -2.42 29.97 5.64
C LYS A 340 -1.47 30.98 4.98
N ARG A 341 -0.76 31.79 5.77
CA ARG A 341 0.19 32.81 5.25
C ARG A 341 1.35 32.23 4.46
N ASN A 342 1.72 30.98 4.71
CA ASN A 342 2.90 30.30 4.15
C ASN A 342 2.61 29.49 2.88
N VAL A 343 1.32 29.30 2.52
CA VAL A 343 0.87 28.42 1.43
C VAL A 343 1.59 28.67 0.11
N TYR A 344 1.65 29.91 -0.35
CA TYR A 344 2.25 30.20 -1.65
C TYR A 344 3.76 30.09 -1.63
N LYS A 345 4.41 30.48 -0.51
CA LYS A 345 5.85 30.31 -0.34
C LYS A 345 6.26 28.84 -0.36
N SER A 346 5.48 27.97 0.28
CA SER A 346 5.76 26.52 0.25
C SER A 346 5.60 25.93 -1.15
N LEU A 347 4.55 26.28 -1.88
CA LEU A 347 4.34 25.85 -3.25
C LEU A 347 5.46 26.33 -4.20
N GLU A 348 5.95 27.56 -4.03
CA GLU A 348 7.12 28.09 -4.78
C GLU A 348 8.40 27.29 -4.48
N LEU A 349 8.59 26.85 -3.24
CA LEU A 349 9.73 26.00 -2.85
C LEU A 349 9.61 24.60 -3.45
N VAL A 350 8.43 23.98 -3.36
CA VAL A 350 8.17 22.67 -4.01
C VAL A 350 8.42 22.78 -5.52
N TYR A 351 7.85 23.78 -6.18
CA TYR A 351 8.10 24.05 -7.60
C TYR A 351 9.61 24.17 -7.91
N LYS A 352 10.34 24.95 -7.11
CA LYS A 352 11.78 25.13 -7.28
C LYS A 352 12.58 23.83 -7.14
N ILE A 353 12.21 22.97 -6.18
CA ILE A 353 12.84 21.65 -6.01
C ILE A 353 12.61 20.80 -7.25
N LEU A 354 11.35 20.68 -7.71
CA LEU A 354 10.99 19.89 -8.87
C LEU A 354 11.65 20.42 -10.17
N GLU A 355 11.71 21.74 -10.35
CA GLU A 355 12.38 22.38 -11.48
C GLU A 355 13.90 22.18 -11.46
N GLN A 356 14.51 22.15 -10.29
CA GLN A 356 15.94 21.83 -10.18
C GLN A 356 16.21 20.40 -10.65
N LEU A 357 15.37 19.44 -10.29
CA LEU A 357 15.47 18.05 -10.74
C LEU A 357 15.30 17.92 -12.26
N LYS A 358 14.40 18.71 -12.87
CA LYS A 358 14.22 18.76 -14.33
C LYS A 358 15.40 19.35 -15.09
N LYS A 359 16.11 20.29 -14.46
CA LYS A 359 17.22 21.02 -15.10
C LYS A 359 18.59 20.41 -14.86
N LYS A 360 18.74 19.68 -13.77
CA LYS A 360 20.04 19.15 -13.34
C LYS A 360 19.91 17.81 -12.66
N LYS A 361 20.76 16.87 -13.06
CA LYS A 361 20.86 15.57 -12.37
C LYS A 361 21.24 15.73 -10.90
N ILE A 362 20.79 14.81 -10.07
CA ILE A 362 21.22 14.67 -8.68
C ILE A 362 22.73 14.43 -8.69
N LYS A 363 23.43 15.00 -7.71
CA LYS A 363 24.87 14.75 -7.56
C LYS A 363 25.09 13.28 -7.23
N GLU A 364 26.10 12.67 -7.84
CA GLU A 364 26.40 11.25 -7.67
C GLU A 364 26.58 10.85 -6.19
N GLU A 365 27.18 11.70 -5.38
CA GLU A 365 27.36 11.47 -3.95
C GLU A 365 26.03 11.44 -3.17
N GLU A 366 25.12 12.38 -3.45
CA GLU A 366 23.78 12.40 -2.85
C GLU A 366 22.97 11.20 -3.33
N PHE A 367 22.99 10.91 -4.63
CA PHE A 367 22.31 9.75 -5.20
C PHE A 367 22.76 8.45 -4.53
N LYS A 368 24.06 8.20 -4.43
CA LYS A 368 24.60 7.00 -3.79
C LYS A 368 24.22 6.87 -2.32
N MET A 369 24.13 7.99 -1.60
CA MET A 369 23.66 7.99 -0.21
C MET A 369 22.22 7.49 -0.13
N PHE A 370 21.28 8.04 -0.93
CA PHE A 370 19.89 7.64 -0.88
C PHE A 370 19.67 6.23 -1.46
N GLN A 371 20.37 5.84 -2.53
CA GLN A 371 20.39 4.47 -3.04
C GLN A 371 20.76 3.47 -1.94
N LYS A 372 21.83 3.75 -1.18
CA LYS A 372 22.27 2.95 -0.04
C LYS A 372 21.22 2.89 1.05
N ASN A 373 20.57 4.01 1.39
CA ASN A 373 19.54 4.05 2.42
C ASN A 373 18.32 3.18 2.04
N VAL A 374 17.85 3.24 0.79
CA VAL A 374 16.75 2.40 0.29
C VAL A 374 17.15 0.92 0.36
N ILE A 375 18.36 0.56 -0.02
CA ILE A 375 18.85 -0.83 0.05
C ILE A 375 18.87 -1.32 1.51
N PHE A 376 19.33 -0.52 2.45
CA PHE A 376 19.37 -0.93 3.86
C PHE A 376 17.99 -0.94 4.53
N ASN A 377 17.05 -0.10 4.11
CA ASN A 377 15.68 -0.19 4.58
C ASN A 377 15.03 -1.55 4.26
N LEU A 378 15.36 -2.13 3.11
CA LEU A 378 14.93 -3.51 2.80
C LEU A 378 15.47 -4.54 3.82
N ASP A 379 16.69 -4.35 4.32
CA ASP A 379 17.23 -5.24 5.35
C ASP A 379 16.50 -5.08 6.68
N LEU A 380 16.16 -3.84 7.06
CA LEU A 380 15.38 -3.57 8.28
C LEU A 380 13.96 -4.15 8.19
N GLN A 381 13.29 -4.05 7.05
CA GLN A 381 11.98 -4.67 6.84
C GLN A 381 12.01 -6.20 7.05
N ARG A 382 13.14 -6.84 6.76
CA ARG A 382 13.32 -8.29 6.97
C ARG A 382 13.40 -8.72 8.42
N GLU A 383 13.47 -7.79 9.37
CA GLU A 383 13.45 -8.08 10.80
C GLU A 383 12.01 -8.30 11.32
N ASP A 384 10.98 -7.97 10.53
CA ASP A 384 9.58 -8.20 10.85
C ASP A 384 8.94 -9.24 9.92
N THR A 385 8.37 -10.29 10.52
CA THR A 385 7.71 -11.37 9.77
C THR A 385 6.47 -10.90 9.00
N SER A 386 5.81 -9.82 9.44
CA SER A 386 4.65 -9.23 8.76
C SER A 386 5.09 -8.46 7.51
N GLU A 387 6.17 -7.67 7.61
CA GLU A 387 6.75 -6.98 6.46
C GLU A 387 7.18 -7.95 5.36
N ILE A 388 7.75 -9.09 5.76
CA ILE A 388 8.12 -10.14 4.82
C ILE A 388 6.87 -10.72 4.13
N CYS A 389 5.76 -10.90 4.87
CA CYS A 389 4.51 -11.37 4.28
C CYS A 389 3.94 -10.36 3.28
N HIS A 390 3.96 -9.06 3.59
CA HIS A 390 3.55 -8.00 2.67
C HIS A 390 4.42 -8.00 1.40
N PHE A 391 5.73 -8.00 1.56
CA PHE A 391 6.68 -7.99 0.46
C PHE A 391 6.44 -9.11 -0.56
N TYR A 392 6.23 -10.33 -0.10
CA TYR A 392 5.97 -11.46 -1.01
C TYR A 392 4.52 -11.54 -1.48
N GLY A 393 3.58 -11.20 -0.59
CA GLY A 393 2.15 -11.28 -0.89
C GLY A 393 1.74 -10.33 -2.01
N GLU A 394 2.17 -9.08 -1.94
CA GLU A 394 1.89 -8.09 -2.96
C GLU A 394 2.50 -8.50 -4.32
N GLN A 395 3.78 -8.87 -4.34
CA GLN A 395 4.42 -9.34 -5.57
C GLN A 395 3.69 -10.53 -6.19
N TYR A 396 3.28 -11.49 -5.35
CA TYR A 396 2.62 -12.70 -5.81
C TYR A 396 1.22 -12.44 -6.38
N LEU A 397 0.50 -11.45 -5.81
CA LEU A 397 -0.79 -11.03 -6.33
C LEU A 397 -0.71 -10.44 -7.74
N PHE A 398 0.32 -9.64 -8.01
CA PHE A 398 0.45 -8.93 -9.28
C PHE A 398 1.26 -9.71 -10.32
N ASN A 399 2.24 -10.50 -9.91
CA ASN A 399 3.15 -11.19 -10.83
C ASN A 399 3.68 -12.50 -10.25
N GLU A 400 2.81 -13.52 -10.15
CA GLU A 400 3.15 -14.81 -9.56
C GLU A 400 4.32 -15.55 -10.23
N ASP A 401 4.54 -15.29 -11.52
CA ASP A 401 5.61 -15.94 -12.28
C ASP A 401 6.98 -15.29 -12.01
N ASN A 402 7.02 -14.04 -11.57
CA ASN A 402 8.25 -13.29 -11.37
C ASN A 402 8.31 -12.59 -10.01
N VAL A 403 8.18 -13.37 -8.95
CA VAL A 403 8.36 -12.91 -7.57
C VAL A 403 9.83 -12.81 -7.26
N LEU A 404 10.32 -11.61 -6.98
CA LEU A 404 11.71 -11.35 -6.67
C LEU A 404 12.01 -11.54 -5.18
N THR A 405 13.15 -12.10 -4.87
CA THR A 405 13.70 -12.11 -3.51
C THR A 405 14.21 -10.72 -3.11
N TYR A 406 14.41 -10.49 -1.83
CA TYR A 406 15.03 -9.26 -1.34
C TYR A 406 16.37 -8.95 -2.02
N GLU A 407 17.20 -10.00 -2.24
CA GLU A 407 18.50 -9.83 -2.90
C GLU A 407 18.37 -9.47 -4.39
N GLU A 408 17.34 -9.97 -5.05
CA GLU A 408 17.05 -9.58 -6.44
C GLU A 408 16.53 -8.15 -6.51
N VAL A 409 15.67 -7.74 -5.59
CA VAL A 409 15.19 -6.33 -5.51
C VAL A 409 16.35 -5.39 -5.21
N LYS A 410 17.27 -5.73 -4.30
CA LYS A 410 18.49 -4.94 -4.07
C LYS A 410 19.32 -4.76 -5.34
N LYS A 411 19.46 -5.83 -6.15
CA LYS A 411 20.15 -5.72 -7.44
C LYS A 411 19.45 -4.78 -8.41
N GLU A 412 18.12 -4.72 -8.40
CA GLU A 412 17.38 -3.74 -9.22
C GLU A 412 17.68 -2.30 -8.74
N TYR A 413 17.68 -2.04 -7.42
CA TYR A 413 18.10 -0.73 -6.89
C TYR A 413 19.54 -0.38 -7.27
N MET A 414 20.47 -1.34 -7.24
CA MET A 414 21.88 -1.11 -7.59
C MET A 414 22.09 -0.76 -9.06
N LYS A 415 21.21 -1.19 -9.97
CA LYS A 415 21.24 -0.84 -11.39
C LYS A 415 20.85 0.61 -11.66
N CYS A 416 20.09 1.23 -10.74
CA CYS A 416 19.62 2.60 -10.92
C CYS A 416 20.79 3.60 -10.97
N THR A 417 20.67 4.59 -11.84
CA THR A 417 21.64 5.64 -12.08
C THR A 417 21.02 7.02 -11.92
N THR A 418 21.84 8.05 -11.85
CA THR A 418 21.37 9.45 -11.87
C THR A 418 20.66 9.82 -13.17
N ASP A 419 20.97 9.12 -14.27
CA ASP A 419 20.27 9.29 -15.55
C ASP A 419 18.85 8.74 -15.49
N ASP A 420 18.65 7.58 -14.88
CA ASP A 420 17.32 6.98 -14.70
C ASP A 420 16.41 7.89 -13.84
N ILE A 421 16.95 8.47 -12.77
CA ILE A 421 16.22 9.48 -11.96
C ILE A 421 15.87 10.71 -12.81
N TYR A 422 16.80 11.21 -13.60
CA TYR A 422 16.56 12.36 -14.47
C TYR A 422 15.47 12.10 -15.51
N ASP A 423 15.39 10.87 -16.03
CA ASP A 423 14.34 10.44 -16.94
C ASP A 423 12.98 10.27 -16.24
N LEU A 424 12.98 9.81 -14.99
CA LEU A 424 11.76 9.72 -14.17
C LEU A 424 11.11 11.09 -13.93
N VAL A 425 11.93 12.11 -13.70
CA VAL A 425 11.43 13.48 -13.45
C VAL A 425 10.61 14.02 -14.61
N LYS A 426 10.73 13.46 -15.83
CA LYS A 426 9.91 13.83 -16.99
C LYS A 426 8.42 13.48 -16.81
N PHE A 427 8.07 12.54 -15.91
CA PHE A 427 6.68 12.26 -15.54
C PHE A 427 6.05 13.37 -14.69
N ILE A 428 6.84 14.23 -14.05
CA ILE A 428 6.36 15.41 -13.34
C ILE A 428 5.91 16.45 -14.38
N ASP A 429 4.70 16.28 -14.88
CA ASP A 429 4.08 17.16 -15.91
C ASP A 429 3.07 18.09 -15.23
N TYR A 430 3.41 19.36 -15.11
CA TYR A 430 2.53 20.34 -14.46
C TYR A 430 1.17 20.51 -15.15
N ASN A 431 1.08 20.20 -16.45
CA ASN A 431 -0.21 20.22 -17.17
C ASN A 431 -1.16 19.09 -16.72
N LYS A 432 -0.62 18.02 -16.13
CA LYS A 432 -1.41 16.86 -15.69
C LYS A 432 -1.59 16.81 -14.18
N MET A 433 -0.94 17.75 -13.44
CA MET A 433 -0.96 17.73 -11.98
C MET A 433 -2.34 18.07 -11.41
N VAL A 434 -2.54 17.62 -10.19
CA VAL A 434 -3.63 18.02 -9.30
C VAL A 434 -3.03 18.73 -8.11
N VAL A 435 -3.57 19.89 -7.76
CA VAL A 435 -3.23 20.62 -6.53
C VAL A 435 -4.50 20.81 -5.73
N ILE A 436 -4.49 20.35 -4.48
CA ILE A 436 -5.62 20.47 -3.56
C ILE A 436 -5.18 21.27 -2.35
N GLN A 437 -6.03 22.18 -1.91
CA GLN A 437 -5.96 22.74 -0.58
C GLN A 437 -7.24 22.39 0.20
N MET A 438 -7.07 22.03 1.46
CA MET A 438 -8.14 21.82 2.42
C MET A 438 -7.97 22.86 3.54
N GLY A 439 -8.96 23.76 3.65
CA GLY A 439 -8.95 24.83 4.65
C GLY A 439 -9.57 26.12 4.15
N ASP A 440 -9.47 27.19 4.97
CA ASP A 440 -10.09 28.47 4.69
C ASP A 440 -9.26 29.31 3.71
N MET A 441 -9.33 28.99 2.42
CA MET A 441 -8.74 29.82 1.36
C MET A 441 -9.75 30.18 0.29
N ASN A 442 -9.63 31.41 -0.25
CA ASN A 442 -10.48 31.82 -1.37
C ASN A 442 -10.11 31.05 -2.64
N LYS A 443 -11.05 30.24 -3.13
CA LYS A 443 -10.89 29.33 -4.28
C LYS A 443 -10.32 30.04 -5.53
N LYS A 444 -10.90 31.17 -5.94
CA LYS A 444 -10.48 31.89 -7.15
C LYS A 444 -9.07 32.43 -7.04
N THR A 445 -8.72 32.95 -5.86
CA THR A 445 -7.39 33.49 -5.57
C THR A 445 -6.36 32.35 -5.53
N PHE A 446 -6.67 31.24 -4.89
CA PHE A 446 -5.82 30.07 -4.81
C PHE A 446 -5.54 29.52 -6.22
N GLU A 447 -6.59 29.23 -7.01
CA GLU A 447 -6.43 28.72 -8.37
C GLU A 447 -5.56 29.63 -9.27
N LYS A 448 -5.78 30.95 -9.22
CA LYS A 448 -5.01 31.92 -9.99
C LYS A 448 -3.52 31.91 -9.61
N LYS A 449 -3.22 31.88 -8.30
CA LYS A 449 -1.85 31.90 -7.81
C LYS A 449 -1.11 30.61 -8.07
N VAL A 450 -1.76 29.43 -7.86
CA VAL A 450 -1.18 28.12 -8.18
C VAL A 450 -0.80 28.05 -9.65
N LYS A 451 -1.72 28.42 -10.55
CA LYS A 451 -1.43 28.45 -11.99
C LYS A 451 -0.24 29.37 -12.32
N LYS A 452 -0.09 30.50 -11.65
CA LYS A 452 1.04 31.41 -11.85
C LYS A 452 2.37 30.82 -11.36
N ILE A 453 2.36 29.96 -10.35
CA ILE A 453 3.58 29.31 -9.80
C ILE A 453 4.06 28.20 -10.74
N PHE A 454 3.16 27.37 -11.27
CA PHE A 454 3.51 26.14 -11.99
C PHE A 454 3.43 26.24 -13.53
N ILE A 455 2.77 27.29 -14.07
CA ILE A 455 2.63 27.57 -15.50
C ILE A 455 3.13 28.98 -15.81
#